data_cc0647930081f0999ee5718bbccb3bb2
#
_entry.id   cc0647930081f0999ee5718bbccb3bb2
#
_cell.length_a   1.000
_cell.length_b   1.000
_cell.length_c   1.000
_cell.angle_alpha   90.00
_cell.angle_beta   90.00
_cell.angle_gamma   90.00
#
_symmetry.space_group_name_H-M   'P 1'
#
loop_
_entity.id
_entity.type
_entity.pdbx_description
1 polymer ?
#
loop_
_entity_poly.entity_id
_entity_poly.type
_entity_poly.pdbx_seq_one_letter_code
_entity_poly.pdbx_strand_id
1 'polypeptide(L)'
;MFCAFVVLVFVAIFGQKDYIMCASADNHGTFSIIYPEGYKSREGHKVVYLTFDDGPWKYTPDILEILTEYDVPGTFFVVGNTPYTHYISDIAENSHAIGLHSYSHDFGQIYSSVESFFDDLQKIDDIVYELAGIRSKIIRFPGGSSARAGGAKRVMEQLKEELKDRGYVYFDWNCDSSDKRGAKTADAAMRQIKNMTDTQKDIITVLMHDTQKVTVEYLPLVIEYFRDLGYEFLPLGVGSPAVQHNW
;
A
#
# COMPACT_ATOMS: atom_id res chain seq x y z
N MET A 1 -31.45 -13.02 -22.12
CA MET A 1 -30.12 -12.81 -22.70
C MET A 1 -29.11 -12.87 -21.56
N PHE A 2 -28.53 -14.04 -21.34
CA PHE A 2 -27.58 -14.28 -20.24
C PHE A 2 -26.24 -13.67 -20.63
N CYS A 3 -25.80 -12.62 -19.91
CA CYS A 3 -24.45 -12.10 -20.00
C CYS A 3 -23.51 -13.09 -19.29
N ALA A 4 -22.66 -13.77 -20.05
CA ALA A 4 -21.61 -14.62 -19.52
C ALA A 4 -20.55 -13.74 -18.86
N PHE A 5 -20.38 -13.87 -17.54
CA PHE A 5 -19.25 -13.31 -16.81
C PHE A 5 -18.00 -14.12 -17.21
N VAL A 6 -17.04 -13.47 -17.88
CA VAL A 6 -15.72 -14.05 -18.06
C VAL A 6 -14.90 -13.72 -16.83
N VAL A 7 -14.73 -14.70 -15.94
CA VAL A 7 -13.77 -14.63 -14.83
C VAL A 7 -12.43 -15.11 -15.39
N LEU A 8 -11.50 -14.18 -15.59
CA LEU A 8 -10.11 -14.52 -15.88
C LEU A 8 -9.39 -14.73 -14.54
N VAL A 9 -9.08 -15.98 -14.24
CA VAL A 9 -8.28 -16.35 -13.06
C VAL A 9 -6.82 -16.36 -13.50
N PHE A 10 -6.04 -15.39 -13.00
CA PHE A 10 -4.59 -15.47 -13.08
C PHE A 10 -4.07 -16.09 -11.78
N VAL A 11 -3.36 -17.21 -11.90
CA VAL A 11 -2.65 -17.82 -10.76
C VAL A 11 -1.21 -17.30 -10.82
N ALA A 12 -0.86 -16.40 -9.89
CA ALA A 12 0.53 -16.06 -9.67
C ALA A 12 1.11 -17.05 -8.64
N ILE A 13 2.10 -17.83 -9.05
CA ILE A 13 2.79 -18.78 -8.18
C ILE A 13 4.02 -18.07 -7.60
N PHE A 14 3.93 -17.63 -6.36
CA PHE A 14 5.10 -17.23 -5.58
C PHE A 14 5.44 -18.40 -4.64
N GLY A 15 6.63 -18.98 -4.78
CA GLY A 15 7.25 -19.92 -3.84
C GLY A 15 6.31 -20.86 -3.07
N GLN A 16 5.74 -21.89 -3.69
CA GLN A 16 4.88 -22.93 -3.08
C GLN A 16 3.57 -22.49 -2.38
N LYS A 17 3.09 -21.27 -2.57
CA LYS A 17 1.80 -20.83 -2.05
C LYS A 17 0.92 -20.34 -3.20
N ASP A 18 -0.24 -21.00 -3.37
CA ASP A 18 -1.22 -20.64 -4.39
C ASP A 18 -1.97 -19.37 -3.97
N TYR A 19 -1.56 -18.22 -4.50
CA TYR A 19 -2.35 -16.99 -4.41
C TYR A 19 -3.29 -16.95 -5.63
N ILE A 20 -4.57 -17.04 -5.39
CA ILE A 20 -5.56 -16.83 -6.44
C ILE A 20 -5.80 -15.32 -6.55
N MET A 21 -5.21 -14.68 -7.54
CA MET A 21 -5.60 -13.34 -7.96
C MET A 21 -6.91 -13.47 -8.74
N CYS A 22 -8.04 -13.23 -8.13
CA CYS A 22 -9.30 -13.09 -8.84
C CYS A 22 -9.40 -11.69 -9.40
N ALA A 23 -9.22 -11.54 -10.72
CA ALA A 23 -9.63 -10.34 -11.41
C ALA A 23 -11.13 -10.47 -11.75
N SER A 24 -12.01 -9.71 -11.10
CA SER A 24 -13.38 -9.57 -11.57
C SER A 24 -13.44 -8.37 -12.52
N ALA A 25 -13.84 -8.60 -13.76
CA ALA A 25 -14.19 -7.50 -14.64
C ALA A 25 -15.65 -7.12 -14.37
N ASP A 26 -15.89 -5.89 -13.93
CA ASP A 26 -17.21 -5.29 -14.03
C ASP A 26 -17.49 -4.89 -15.50
N ASN A 27 -18.70 -4.39 -15.77
CA ASN A 27 -19.11 -3.95 -17.11
C ASN A 27 -18.26 -2.76 -17.66
N HIS A 28 -17.26 -2.30 -16.94
CA HIS A 28 -16.37 -1.20 -17.28
C HIS A 28 -14.90 -1.64 -17.42
N GLY A 29 -14.61 -2.96 -17.39
CA GLY A 29 -13.25 -3.49 -17.53
C GLY A 29 -12.35 -3.25 -16.31
N THR A 30 -12.93 -2.99 -15.14
CA THR A 30 -12.19 -2.74 -13.91
C THR A 30 -11.61 -4.05 -13.37
N PHE A 31 -10.30 -4.16 -13.32
CA PHE A 31 -9.63 -5.27 -12.66
C PHE A 31 -9.35 -4.88 -11.21
N SER A 32 -9.97 -5.59 -10.28
CA SER A 32 -9.63 -5.49 -8.86
C SER A 32 -8.83 -6.73 -8.48
N ILE A 33 -7.67 -6.55 -7.84
CA ILE A 33 -7.00 -7.66 -7.18
C ILE A 33 -7.86 -8.01 -5.96
N ILE A 34 -8.62 -9.09 -6.08
CA ILE A 34 -9.40 -9.64 -4.97
C ILE A 34 -8.56 -10.76 -4.37
N TYR A 35 -8.03 -10.54 -3.19
CA TYR A 35 -7.43 -11.63 -2.42
C TYR A 35 -8.53 -12.62 -2.03
N PRO A 36 -8.24 -13.94 -1.99
CA PRO A 36 -9.23 -14.94 -1.60
C PRO A 36 -9.84 -14.59 -0.24
N GLU A 37 -11.15 -14.83 -0.08
CA GLU A 37 -11.88 -14.65 1.20
C GLU A 37 -11.31 -15.46 2.39
N GLY A 38 -10.20 -16.15 2.24
CA GLY A 38 -9.54 -16.98 3.23
C GLY A 38 -8.45 -16.29 4.05
N TYR A 39 -8.08 -15.04 3.77
CA TYR A 39 -7.08 -14.29 4.54
C TYR A 39 -7.68 -13.64 5.80
N LYS A 40 -8.57 -14.34 6.49
CA LYS A 40 -8.82 -14.06 7.90
C LYS A 40 -7.59 -14.55 8.65
N SER A 41 -6.94 -13.67 9.42
CA SER A 41 -5.85 -14.05 10.31
C SER A 41 -6.26 -15.33 11.05
N ARG A 42 -5.64 -16.46 10.72
CA ARG A 42 -5.79 -17.66 11.53
C ARG A 42 -5.11 -17.34 12.85
N GLU A 43 -5.73 -17.65 13.97
CA GLU A 43 -5.13 -17.48 15.29
C GLU A 43 -3.69 -18.02 15.28
N GLY A 44 -2.70 -17.18 15.61
CA GLY A 44 -1.27 -17.52 15.55
C GLY A 44 -0.59 -17.39 14.18
N HIS A 45 -1.24 -16.88 13.14
CA HIS A 45 -0.61 -16.61 11.83
C HIS A 45 -0.12 -15.19 11.76
N LYS A 46 1.19 -15.00 11.75
CA LYS A 46 1.85 -13.68 11.72
C LYS A 46 2.03 -13.19 10.29
N VAL A 47 1.55 -11.99 10.00
CA VAL A 47 1.65 -11.35 8.68
C VAL A 47 2.30 -9.98 8.79
N VAL A 48 3.23 -9.69 7.90
CA VAL A 48 3.81 -8.36 7.73
C VAL A 48 3.51 -7.82 6.34
N TYR A 49 3.04 -6.58 6.28
CA TYR A 49 2.85 -5.80 5.07
C TYR A 49 3.97 -4.77 4.96
N LEU A 50 4.83 -4.90 3.94
CA LEU A 50 5.82 -3.90 3.60
C LEU A 50 5.15 -2.83 2.73
N THR A 51 5.08 -1.60 3.21
CA THR A 51 4.38 -0.52 2.50
C THR A 51 5.28 0.67 2.26
N PHE A 52 5.16 1.26 1.05
CA PHE A 52 6.00 2.34 0.56
C PHE A 52 5.10 3.50 0.11
N ASP A 53 5.29 4.67 0.72
CA ASP A 53 4.52 5.87 0.45
C ASP A 53 5.31 6.90 -0.37
N ASP A 54 4.59 7.85 -0.98
CA ASP A 54 5.08 9.05 -1.66
C ASP A 54 5.78 8.83 -2.99
N GLY A 55 5.98 7.60 -3.44
CA GLY A 55 6.52 7.28 -4.75
C GLY A 55 5.46 7.24 -5.88
N PRO A 56 5.84 6.80 -7.09
CA PRO A 56 7.19 6.29 -7.42
C PRO A 56 8.26 7.39 -7.47
N TRP A 57 9.49 6.97 -7.20
CA TRP A 57 10.66 7.86 -7.23
C TRP A 57 11.86 7.15 -7.87
N LYS A 58 12.97 7.86 -8.00
CA LYS A 58 14.21 7.32 -8.60
C LYS A 58 14.79 6.08 -7.92
N TYR A 59 14.36 5.78 -6.69
CA TYR A 59 14.78 4.59 -5.94
C TYR A 59 13.75 3.45 -6.00
N THR A 60 12.61 3.67 -6.61
CA THR A 60 11.59 2.61 -6.78
C THR A 60 12.15 1.37 -7.50
N PRO A 61 12.94 1.51 -8.60
CA PRO A 61 13.53 0.33 -9.25
C PRO A 61 14.44 -0.49 -8.32
N ASP A 62 15.29 0.17 -7.53
CA ASP A 62 16.18 -0.52 -6.59
C ASP A 62 15.39 -1.29 -5.52
N ILE A 63 14.26 -0.73 -5.06
CA ILE A 63 13.36 -1.40 -4.11
C ILE A 63 12.67 -2.59 -4.76
N LEU A 64 12.19 -2.47 -6.01
CA LEU A 64 11.58 -3.58 -6.74
C LEU A 64 12.57 -4.73 -6.96
N GLU A 65 13.84 -4.42 -7.27
CA GLU A 65 14.91 -5.42 -7.41
C GLU A 65 15.13 -6.19 -6.10
N ILE A 66 15.21 -5.49 -4.96
CA ILE A 66 15.36 -6.12 -3.64
C ILE A 66 14.15 -7.01 -3.32
N LEU A 67 12.92 -6.52 -3.52
CA LEU A 67 11.72 -7.30 -3.24
C LEU A 67 11.66 -8.57 -4.11
N THR A 68 12.11 -8.48 -5.37
CA THR A 68 12.22 -9.62 -6.29
C THR A 68 13.29 -10.60 -5.83
N GLU A 69 14.50 -10.12 -5.45
CA GLU A 69 15.60 -10.95 -4.97
C GLU A 69 15.20 -11.76 -3.72
N TYR A 70 14.45 -11.14 -2.82
CA TYR A 70 13.99 -11.78 -1.58
C TYR A 70 12.67 -12.56 -1.75
N ASP A 71 12.04 -12.56 -2.94
CA ASP A 71 10.74 -13.18 -3.22
C ASP A 71 9.67 -12.74 -2.20
N VAL A 72 9.52 -11.43 -2.01
CA VAL A 72 8.53 -10.84 -1.10
C VAL A 72 7.70 -9.77 -1.80
N PRO A 73 6.38 -9.75 -1.60
CA PRO A 73 5.52 -8.70 -2.16
C PRO A 73 5.60 -7.42 -1.33
N GLY A 74 5.39 -6.28 -2.01
CA GLY A 74 5.22 -4.98 -1.38
C GLY A 74 3.87 -4.34 -1.74
N THR A 75 3.54 -3.24 -1.06
CA THR A 75 2.41 -2.37 -1.39
C THR A 75 2.90 -0.94 -1.53
N PHE A 76 2.64 -0.32 -2.67
CA PHE A 76 3.08 1.04 -2.97
C PHE A 76 1.87 1.97 -2.98
N PHE A 77 1.83 2.93 -2.06
CA PHE A 77 0.85 4.00 -2.04
C PHE A 77 1.37 5.18 -2.85
N VAL A 78 0.93 5.24 -4.11
CA VAL A 78 1.54 6.08 -5.13
C VAL A 78 0.96 7.49 -5.19
N VAL A 79 1.81 8.45 -5.60
CA VAL A 79 1.43 9.84 -5.88
C VAL A 79 1.54 10.13 -7.38
N GLY A 80 0.76 11.13 -7.87
CA GLY A 80 0.73 11.47 -9.29
C GLY A 80 1.68 12.60 -9.69
N ASN A 81 1.96 13.54 -8.80
CA ASN A 81 2.81 14.70 -9.09
C ASN A 81 4.30 14.39 -8.94
N THR A 82 4.79 13.46 -9.75
CA THR A 82 6.19 13.03 -9.79
C THR A 82 6.62 12.79 -11.24
N PRO A 83 7.89 13.02 -11.61
CA PRO A 83 8.41 12.70 -12.95
C PRO A 83 8.60 11.20 -13.18
N TYR A 84 8.33 10.35 -12.19
CA TYR A 84 8.61 8.92 -12.19
C TYR A 84 7.35 8.06 -12.24
N THR A 85 6.18 8.62 -12.59
CA THR A 85 4.90 7.89 -12.65
C THR A 85 4.96 6.64 -13.54
N HIS A 86 5.86 6.61 -14.55
CA HIS A 86 6.05 5.45 -15.43
C HIS A 86 6.44 4.17 -14.66
N TYR A 87 7.05 4.26 -13.47
CA TYR A 87 7.34 3.08 -12.64
C TYR A 87 6.09 2.44 -12.02
N ILE A 88 4.90 3.05 -12.16
CA ILE A 88 3.64 2.43 -11.75
C ILE A 88 3.39 1.12 -12.55
N SER A 89 3.74 1.09 -13.84
CA SER A 89 3.70 -0.13 -14.63
C SER A 89 4.66 -1.19 -14.10
N ASP A 90 5.90 -0.80 -13.75
CA ASP A 90 6.89 -1.74 -13.23
C ASP A 90 6.45 -2.35 -11.88
N ILE A 91 5.84 -1.54 -10.99
CA ILE A 91 5.26 -2.02 -9.73
C ILE A 91 4.21 -3.12 -10.00
N ALA A 92 3.31 -2.88 -10.95
CA ALA A 92 2.25 -3.83 -11.32
C ALA A 92 2.81 -5.09 -11.99
N GLU A 93 3.75 -4.95 -12.93
CA GLU A 93 4.38 -6.06 -13.66
C GLU A 93 5.17 -6.99 -12.73
N ASN A 94 5.75 -6.45 -11.65
CA ASN A 94 6.40 -7.24 -10.60
C ASN A 94 5.42 -7.78 -9.55
N SER A 95 4.10 -7.71 -9.81
CA SER A 95 3.06 -8.29 -8.94
C SER A 95 2.97 -7.69 -7.53
N HIS A 96 3.39 -6.44 -7.36
CA HIS A 96 3.18 -5.69 -6.12
C HIS A 96 1.82 -5.01 -6.11
N ALA A 97 1.27 -4.76 -4.92
CA ALA A 97 0.01 -4.04 -4.78
C ALA A 97 0.21 -2.53 -4.97
N ILE A 98 -0.76 -1.89 -5.63
CA ILE A 98 -0.81 -0.45 -5.79
C ILE A 98 -1.98 0.09 -4.99
N GLY A 99 -1.70 0.99 -4.04
CA GLY A 99 -2.67 1.81 -3.33
C GLY A 99 -2.60 3.26 -3.80
N LEU A 100 -3.69 4.00 -3.60
CA LEU A 100 -3.73 5.42 -3.92
C LEU A 100 -3.31 6.24 -2.70
N HIS A 101 -2.40 7.21 -2.89
CA HIS A 101 -2.00 8.10 -1.81
C HIS A 101 -2.51 9.52 -2.01
N SER A 102 -2.31 10.08 -3.18
CA SER A 102 -2.78 11.41 -3.62
C SER A 102 -2.22 11.67 -5.01
N TYR A 103 -2.82 12.57 -5.77
CA TYR A 103 -2.16 13.11 -6.95
C TYR A 103 -1.13 14.19 -6.55
N SER A 104 -1.56 15.18 -5.77
CA SER A 104 -0.77 16.38 -5.48
C SER A 104 0.12 16.27 -4.24
N HIS A 105 -0.28 15.48 -3.27
CA HIS A 105 0.27 15.40 -1.91
C HIS A 105 0.32 16.77 -1.19
N ASP A 106 -0.52 17.72 -1.60
CA ASP A 106 -0.67 19.03 -0.97
C ASP A 106 -1.77 18.99 0.09
N PHE A 107 -1.40 18.96 1.36
CA PHE A 107 -2.33 18.89 2.49
C PHE A 107 -3.34 20.03 2.53
N GLY A 108 -2.94 21.25 2.11
CA GLY A 108 -3.82 22.41 2.07
C GLY A 108 -4.89 22.25 1.01
N GLN A 109 -4.57 21.64 -0.11
CA GLN A 109 -5.48 21.38 -1.21
C GLN A 109 -6.37 20.17 -0.93
N ILE A 110 -5.79 19.00 -0.64
CA ILE A 110 -6.54 17.74 -0.52
C ILE A 110 -7.50 17.72 0.67
N TYR A 111 -7.17 18.41 1.77
CA TYR A 111 -8.01 18.48 2.96
C TYR A 111 -8.81 19.79 3.08
N SER A 112 -8.92 20.58 2.01
CA SER A 112 -9.76 21.77 1.99
C SER A 112 -11.24 21.43 2.03
N SER A 113 -11.68 20.38 1.36
CA SER A 113 -13.03 19.81 1.39
C SER A 113 -13.01 18.33 1.03
N VAL A 114 -14.15 17.65 1.20
CA VAL A 114 -14.35 16.26 0.78
C VAL A 114 -14.23 16.12 -0.73
N GLU A 115 -14.83 17.05 -1.48
CA GLU A 115 -14.77 17.08 -2.94
C GLU A 115 -13.32 17.21 -3.42
N SER A 116 -12.54 18.13 -2.82
CA SER A 116 -11.13 18.33 -3.20
C SER A 116 -10.30 17.09 -2.99
N PHE A 117 -10.56 16.32 -1.93
CA PHE A 117 -9.89 15.04 -1.68
C PHE A 117 -10.22 14.02 -2.78
N PHE A 118 -11.50 13.84 -3.12
CA PHE A 118 -11.89 12.88 -4.14
C PHE A 118 -11.51 13.30 -5.55
N ASP A 119 -11.47 14.58 -5.87
CA ASP A 119 -10.95 15.09 -7.14
C ASP A 119 -9.45 14.82 -7.30
N ASP A 120 -8.68 14.96 -6.22
CA ASP A 120 -7.25 14.63 -6.20
C ASP A 120 -7.05 13.12 -6.29
N LEU A 121 -7.83 12.33 -5.55
CA LEU A 121 -7.78 10.87 -5.56
C LEU A 121 -8.14 10.29 -6.94
N GLN A 122 -9.14 10.88 -7.63
CA GLN A 122 -9.53 10.42 -8.96
C GLN A 122 -8.40 10.63 -9.99
N LYS A 123 -7.65 11.72 -9.88
CA LYS A 123 -6.53 11.98 -10.81
C LYS A 123 -5.44 10.92 -10.70
N ILE A 124 -5.08 10.49 -9.49
CA ILE A 124 -4.09 9.43 -9.35
C ILE A 124 -4.66 8.07 -9.75
N ASP A 125 -5.94 7.78 -9.48
CA ASP A 125 -6.58 6.56 -9.91
C ASP A 125 -6.62 6.45 -11.45
N ASP A 126 -6.83 7.56 -12.16
CA ASP A 126 -6.80 7.60 -13.63
C ASP A 126 -5.39 7.33 -14.18
N ILE A 127 -4.35 7.88 -13.55
CA ILE A 127 -2.95 7.59 -13.92
C ILE A 127 -2.61 6.11 -13.69
N VAL A 128 -3.00 5.54 -12.54
CA VAL A 128 -2.79 4.11 -12.25
C VAL A 128 -3.51 3.24 -13.27
N TYR A 129 -4.74 3.61 -13.66
CA TYR A 129 -5.47 2.89 -14.68
C TYR A 129 -4.82 2.99 -16.06
N GLU A 130 -4.36 4.17 -16.46
CA GLU A 130 -3.67 4.38 -17.74
C GLU A 130 -2.37 3.56 -17.86
N LEU A 131 -1.58 3.50 -16.77
CA LEU A 131 -0.26 2.89 -16.78
C LEU A 131 -0.26 1.40 -16.44
N ALA A 132 -1.19 0.94 -15.61
CA ALA A 132 -1.22 -0.44 -15.10
C ALA A 132 -2.54 -1.18 -15.36
N GLY A 133 -3.59 -0.52 -15.89
CA GLY A 133 -4.91 -1.14 -16.10
C GLY A 133 -5.66 -1.45 -14.80
N ILE A 134 -5.25 -0.89 -13.66
CA ILE A 134 -5.76 -1.20 -12.32
C ILE A 134 -6.61 -0.03 -11.81
N ARG A 135 -7.83 -0.32 -11.29
CA ARG A 135 -8.61 0.60 -10.47
C ARG A 135 -8.44 0.18 -9.00
N SER A 136 -7.60 0.90 -8.28
CA SER A 136 -7.30 0.54 -6.89
C SER A 136 -8.43 0.94 -5.95
N LYS A 137 -8.75 0.06 -4.99
CA LYS A 137 -9.71 0.29 -3.91
C LYS A 137 -9.04 0.34 -2.53
N ILE A 138 -7.71 0.36 -2.48
CA ILE A 138 -6.98 0.59 -1.25
C ILE A 138 -6.32 1.97 -1.29
N ILE A 139 -6.39 2.69 -0.18
CA ILE A 139 -5.79 4.01 -0.05
C ILE A 139 -4.99 4.13 1.24
N ARG A 140 -4.09 5.11 1.27
CA ARG A 140 -3.53 5.66 2.51
C ARG A 140 -3.66 7.18 2.47
N PHE A 141 -4.21 7.75 3.54
CA PHE A 141 -4.28 9.20 3.67
C PHE A 141 -2.88 9.81 3.79
N PRO A 142 -2.54 10.88 3.06
CA PRO A 142 -1.34 11.66 3.34
C PRO A 142 -1.26 12.09 4.81
N GLY A 143 -0.20 11.61 5.49
CA GLY A 143 -0.02 11.80 6.93
C GLY A 143 -0.83 10.85 7.83
N GLY A 144 -1.53 9.86 7.26
CA GLY A 144 -2.36 8.89 7.96
C GLY A 144 -3.76 9.41 8.32
N SER A 145 -4.63 8.49 8.74
CA SER A 145 -6.04 8.82 9.09
C SER A 145 -6.19 9.68 10.35
N SER A 146 -5.09 9.88 11.09
CA SER A 146 -5.00 10.79 12.24
C SER A 146 -4.36 12.15 11.89
N ALA A 147 -4.17 12.48 10.61
CA ALA A 147 -3.60 13.74 10.16
C ALA A 147 -4.44 14.94 10.63
N ARG A 148 -3.75 16.04 10.96
CA ARG A 148 -4.37 17.29 11.42
C ARG A 148 -4.00 18.50 10.56
N ALA A 149 -2.94 18.39 9.75
CA ALA A 149 -2.46 19.44 8.87
C ALA A 149 -3.43 19.72 7.71
N GLY A 150 -3.35 20.90 7.11
CA GLY A 150 -4.11 21.28 5.92
C GLY A 150 -5.64 21.28 6.07
N GLY A 151 -6.16 21.17 7.29
CA GLY A 151 -7.62 21.07 7.51
C GLY A 151 -8.12 19.64 7.68
N ALA A 152 -7.24 18.62 7.61
CA ALA A 152 -7.57 17.19 7.71
C ALA A 152 -8.48 16.87 8.90
N LYS A 153 -8.19 17.43 10.08
CA LYS A 153 -9.04 17.24 11.28
C LYS A 153 -10.52 17.57 11.06
N ARG A 154 -10.81 18.52 10.18
CA ARG A 154 -12.18 18.99 9.94
C ARG A 154 -12.98 18.05 9.03
N VAL A 155 -12.32 17.41 8.07
CA VAL A 155 -12.96 16.60 7.03
C VAL A 155 -12.75 15.09 7.19
N MET A 156 -11.83 14.65 8.04
CA MET A 156 -11.38 13.27 8.09
C MET A 156 -12.49 12.26 8.38
N GLU A 157 -13.36 12.54 9.36
CA GLU A 157 -14.44 11.62 9.69
C GLU A 157 -15.42 11.45 8.51
N GLN A 158 -15.75 12.55 7.84
CA GLN A 158 -16.59 12.48 6.65
C GLN A 158 -15.89 11.77 5.49
N LEU A 159 -14.56 11.97 5.33
CA LEU A 159 -13.79 11.23 4.33
C LEU A 159 -13.77 9.72 4.57
N LYS A 160 -13.65 9.28 5.82
CA LYS A 160 -13.70 7.86 6.19
C LYS A 160 -15.04 7.22 5.83
N GLU A 161 -16.17 7.92 6.12
CA GLU A 161 -17.51 7.46 5.77
C GLU A 161 -17.67 7.37 4.25
N GLU A 162 -17.36 8.43 3.53
CA GLU A 162 -17.47 8.50 2.06
C GLU A 162 -16.60 7.46 1.36
N LEU A 163 -15.37 7.20 1.84
CA LEU A 163 -14.51 6.16 1.30
C LEU A 163 -15.15 4.78 1.43
N LYS A 164 -15.71 4.47 2.62
CA LYS A 164 -16.40 3.22 2.86
C LYS A 164 -17.61 3.05 1.93
N ASP A 165 -18.42 4.09 1.77
CA ASP A 165 -19.60 4.06 0.90
C ASP A 165 -19.22 3.86 -0.59
N ARG A 166 -18.03 4.32 -0.99
CA ARG A 166 -17.48 4.11 -2.34
C ARG A 166 -16.66 2.81 -2.47
N GLY A 167 -16.65 1.97 -1.43
CA GLY A 167 -15.97 0.67 -1.42
C GLY A 167 -14.45 0.73 -1.31
N TYR A 168 -13.89 1.85 -0.84
CA TYR A 168 -12.47 1.94 -0.52
C TYR A 168 -12.17 1.45 0.88
N VAL A 169 -10.96 0.91 1.06
CA VAL A 169 -10.37 0.57 2.37
C VAL A 169 -9.12 1.41 2.57
N TYR A 170 -9.03 2.13 3.70
CA TYR A 170 -7.83 2.87 4.03
C TYR A 170 -6.96 2.12 5.04
N PHE A 171 -5.65 2.26 4.88
CA PHE A 171 -4.64 1.60 5.69
C PHE A 171 -3.68 2.62 6.30
N ASP A 172 -3.54 2.60 7.61
CA ASP A 172 -2.44 3.23 8.31
C ASP A 172 -1.30 2.22 8.55
N TRP A 173 -0.51 2.42 9.58
CA TRP A 173 0.61 1.58 9.96
C TRP A 173 0.71 1.45 11.48
N ASN A 174 1.37 0.41 11.96
CA ASN A 174 1.71 0.21 13.37
C ASN A 174 3.22 0.03 13.60
N CYS A 175 4.02 0.15 12.53
CA CYS A 175 5.47 0.17 12.58
C CYS A 175 5.99 1.25 11.60
N ASP A 176 6.64 2.31 12.10
CA ASP A 176 7.17 3.43 11.31
C ASP A 176 8.70 3.35 11.30
N SER A 177 9.31 3.25 10.13
CA SER A 177 10.76 3.23 9.97
C SER A 177 11.43 4.57 10.30
N SER A 178 10.65 5.67 10.29
CA SER A 178 11.11 7.05 10.44
C SER A 178 12.15 7.50 9.40
N ASP A 179 12.22 6.83 8.27
CA ASP A 179 13.14 7.12 7.16
C ASP A 179 13.00 8.55 6.62
N LYS A 180 11.78 9.08 6.58
CA LYS A 180 11.50 10.45 6.17
C LYS A 180 11.76 11.49 7.26
N ARG A 181 11.67 11.10 8.54
CA ARG A 181 11.71 12.05 9.67
C ARG A 181 13.05 12.11 10.41
N GLY A 182 13.66 10.98 10.77
CA GLY A 182 14.82 10.96 11.66
C GLY A 182 15.85 9.89 11.37
N ALA A 183 15.45 8.76 10.81
CA ALA A 183 16.36 7.67 10.51
C ALA A 183 17.11 7.94 9.19
N LYS A 184 18.32 8.50 9.30
CA LYS A 184 19.15 8.84 8.14
C LYS A 184 20.18 7.76 7.80
N THR A 185 20.21 6.65 8.55
CA THR A 185 21.07 5.48 8.31
C THR A 185 20.24 4.20 8.46
N ALA A 186 20.69 3.12 7.83
CA ALA A 186 20.06 1.81 7.94
C ALA A 186 19.95 1.35 9.40
N ASP A 187 21.00 1.53 10.21
CA ASP A 187 20.98 1.18 11.63
C ASP A 187 19.93 1.98 12.42
N ALA A 188 19.73 3.26 12.10
CA ALA A 188 18.74 4.08 12.79
C ALA A 188 17.31 3.63 12.44
N ALA A 189 17.05 3.33 11.16
CA ALA A 189 15.77 2.82 10.70
C ALA A 189 15.48 1.45 11.34
N MET A 190 16.45 0.54 11.35
CA MET A 190 16.29 -0.79 11.96
C MET A 190 16.05 -0.71 13.47
N ARG A 191 16.76 0.17 14.19
CA ARG A 191 16.46 0.39 15.63
C ARG A 191 15.03 0.87 15.84
N GLN A 192 14.55 1.79 15.00
CA GLN A 192 13.18 2.29 15.09
C GLN A 192 12.16 1.18 14.80
N ILE A 193 12.34 0.42 13.74
CA ILE A 193 11.49 -0.71 13.40
C ILE A 193 11.44 -1.74 14.55
N LYS A 194 12.60 -2.14 15.08
CA LYS A 194 12.67 -3.09 16.20
C LYS A 194 11.97 -2.57 17.46
N ASN A 195 12.10 -1.26 17.76
CA ASN A 195 11.46 -0.64 18.91
C ASN A 195 9.93 -0.55 18.76
N MET A 196 9.43 -0.38 17.53
CA MET A 196 8.00 -0.29 17.24
C MET A 196 7.34 -1.65 16.99
N THR A 197 8.12 -2.68 16.70
CA THR A 197 7.58 -4.02 16.46
C THR A 197 7.11 -4.64 17.77
N ASP A 198 5.78 -4.76 17.90
CA ASP A 198 5.16 -5.56 18.96
C ASP A 198 5.03 -7.01 18.45
N THR A 199 5.94 -7.87 18.89
CA THR A 199 6.01 -9.28 18.45
C THR A 199 4.83 -10.14 18.92
N GLN A 200 3.95 -9.61 19.77
CA GLN A 200 2.69 -10.24 20.16
C GLN A 200 1.56 -9.98 19.16
N LYS A 201 1.75 -9.04 18.24
CA LYS A 201 0.77 -8.76 17.19
C LYS A 201 0.92 -9.72 16.02
N ASP A 202 -0.20 -10.25 15.56
CA ASP A 202 -0.27 -11.09 14.36
C ASP A 202 -0.12 -10.26 13.08
N ILE A 203 -0.46 -8.97 13.12
CA ILE A 203 -0.46 -8.09 11.94
C ILE A 203 0.47 -6.89 12.17
N ILE A 204 1.48 -6.77 11.32
CA ILE A 204 2.37 -5.61 11.26
C ILE A 204 2.25 -4.97 9.88
N THR A 205 2.01 -3.66 9.86
CA THR A 205 2.08 -2.82 8.66
C THR A 205 3.22 -1.84 8.84
N VAL A 206 4.26 -2.00 8.02
CA VAL A 206 5.49 -1.19 8.08
C VAL A 206 5.37 0.00 7.13
N LEU A 207 5.48 1.21 7.66
CA LEU A 207 5.60 2.44 6.88
C LEU A 207 7.05 2.69 6.50
N MET A 208 7.29 2.78 5.19
CA MET A 208 8.54 3.16 4.54
C MET A 208 8.23 4.11 3.40
N HIS A 209 9.25 4.73 2.81
CA HIS A 209 9.09 5.61 1.66
C HIS A 209 10.13 5.26 0.58
N ASP A 210 9.68 4.97 -0.63
CA ASP A 210 10.56 4.71 -1.78
C ASP A 210 11.21 5.99 -2.34
N THR A 211 10.86 7.13 -1.78
CA THR A 211 11.53 8.41 -2.01
C THR A 211 12.85 8.58 -1.25
N GLN A 212 13.16 7.68 -0.31
CA GLN A 212 14.33 7.78 0.56
C GLN A 212 15.41 6.76 0.17
N LYS A 213 16.64 7.24 -0.11
CA LYS A 213 17.77 6.34 -0.41
C LYS A 213 18.05 5.35 0.71
N VAL A 214 17.90 5.78 1.96
CA VAL A 214 18.15 4.93 3.12
C VAL A 214 17.23 3.71 3.15
N THR A 215 16.04 3.79 2.53
CA THR A 215 15.10 2.67 2.42
C THR A 215 15.69 1.51 1.62
N VAL A 216 16.37 1.81 0.51
CA VAL A 216 17.12 0.80 -0.25
C VAL A 216 18.16 0.11 0.62
N GLU A 217 18.85 0.87 1.49
CA GLU A 217 19.95 0.36 2.31
C GLU A 217 19.46 -0.58 3.44
N TYR A 218 18.29 -0.32 4.05
CA TYR A 218 17.81 -1.13 5.16
C TYR A 218 16.72 -2.15 4.81
N LEU A 219 16.12 -2.10 3.64
CA LEU A 219 15.03 -3.01 3.25
C LEU A 219 15.43 -4.50 3.35
N PRO A 220 16.63 -4.94 2.90
CA PRO A 220 17.07 -6.32 3.12
C PRO A 220 17.04 -6.72 4.60
N LEU A 221 17.51 -5.84 5.49
CA LEU A 221 17.55 -6.10 6.93
C LEU A 221 16.16 -6.20 7.56
N VAL A 222 15.19 -5.43 7.04
CA VAL A 222 13.77 -5.52 7.46
C VAL A 222 13.18 -6.85 7.07
N ILE A 223 13.44 -7.29 5.83
CA ILE A 223 12.93 -8.58 5.32
C ILE A 223 13.49 -9.72 6.16
N GLU A 224 14.80 -9.76 6.37
CA GLU A 224 15.44 -10.77 7.20
C GLU A 224 14.88 -10.77 8.63
N TYR A 225 14.75 -9.60 9.25
CA TYR A 225 14.23 -9.45 10.61
C TYR A 225 12.82 -10.03 10.78
N PHE A 226 11.87 -9.69 9.90
CA PHE A 226 10.51 -10.22 10.01
C PHE A 226 10.43 -11.71 9.62
N ARG A 227 11.28 -12.17 8.70
CA ARG A 227 11.41 -13.60 8.36
C ARG A 227 11.89 -14.42 9.56
N ASP A 228 12.89 -13.94 10.29
CA ASP A 228 13.41 -14.58 11.52
C ASP A 228 12.36 -14.63 12.64
N LEU A 229 11.47 -13.65 12.70
CA LEU A 229 10.33 -13.62 13.64
C LEU A 229 9.16 -14.49 13.21
N GLY A 230 9.24 -15.15 12.05
CA GLY A 230 8.21 -16.04 11.51
C GLY A 230 7.01 -15.34 10.89
N TYR A 231 7.16 -14.08 10.46
CA TYR A 231 6.11 -13.38 9.72
C TYR A 231 6.07 -13.82 8.25
N GLU A 232 4.87 -13.98 7.73
CA GLU A 232 4.62 -14.13 6.30
C GLU A 232 4.46 -12.75 5.66
N PHE A 233 5.06 -12.58 4.47
CA PHE A 233 4.97 -11.33 3.72
C PHE A 233 3.80 -11.38 2.75
N LEU A 234 2.94 -10.36 2.82
CA LEU A 234 1.78 -10.25 1.94
C LEU A 234 1.61 -8.83 1.43
N PRO A 235 1.02 -8.65 0.25
CA PRO A 235 0.58 -7.34 -0.20
C PRO A 235 -0.78 -7.00 0.41
N LEU A 236 -1.09 -5.70 0.57
CA LEU A 236 -2.40 -5.24 1.02
C LEU A 236 -3.45 -5.36 -0.11
N GLY A 237 -4.67 -5.68 0.29
CA GLY A 237 -5.85 -5.66 -0.56
C GLY A 237 -7.11 -5.32 0.25
N VAL A 238 -8.25 -5.18 -0.40
CA VAL A 238 -9.52 -4.80 0.27
C VAL A 238 -9.97 -5.79 1.36
N GLY A 239 -9.52 -7.05 1.28
CA GLY A 239 -9.78 -8.09 2.29
C GLY A 239 -8.74 -8.17 3.41
N SER A 240 -7.67 -7.40 3.35
CA SER A 240 -6.61 -7.43 4.36
C SER A 240 -7.08 -6.82 5.68
N PRO A 241 -6.65 -7.34 6.84
CA PRO A 241 -6.87 -6.69 8.12
C PRO A 241 -6.27 -5.29 8.12
N ALA A 242 -7.11 -4.27 8.27
CA ALA A 242 -6.67 -2.89 8.21
C ALA A 242 -6.16 -2.41 9.57
N VAL A 243 -4.91 -1.95 9.62
CA VAL A 243 -4.41 -1.11 10.70
C VAL A 243 -4.94 0.30 10.46
N GLN A 244 -5.64 0.86 11.44
CA GLN A 244 -6.25 2.20 11.38
C GLN A 244 -5.97 2.95 12.68
N HIS A 245 -5.52 4.20 12.56
CA HIS A 245 -5.23 5.02 13.73
C HIS A 245 -6.54 5.49 14.37
N ASN A 246 -6.61 5.36 15.69
CA ASN A 246 -7.67 5.96 16.50
C ASN A 246 -7.27 7.38 16.89
N TRP A 247 -8.26 8.28 17.01
CA TRP A 247 -8.06 9.66 17.50
C TRP A 247 -7.81 9.69 19.01
#